data_145c43520a8f7a75076f8c625841c45d
#
_entry.id   145c43520a8f7a75076f8c625841c45d
#
_cell.length_a   1.000
_cell.length_b   1.000
_cell.length_c   1.000
_cell.angle_alpha   90.00
_cell.angle_beta   90.00
_cell.angle_gamma   90.00
#
_symmetry.space_group_name_H-M   'P 1'
#
loop_
_entity.id
_entity.type
_entity.pdbx_description
1 polymer ?
#
loop_
_entity_poly.entity_id
_entity_poly.type
_entity_poly.pdbx_seq_one_letter_code
_entity_poly.pdbx_strand_id
1 'polypeptide(L)'
;MAFWDRLFGGRSDSAPNRQRLDYLNEALVLERQGDFDAAVTSYRLALRERPDDLKILQNMAIALSKVGRVEEAIRAYKKAVDLDPSASGAHYGLAFLLVKRGDAPGAIRHLEAFLAQPPGGDDAERFIGHARATLAQLRGEDAAPTAAG
;
A
#
# COMPACT_ATOMS: atom_id res chain seq x y z
N MET A 1 31.29 -34.83 -21.81
CA MET A 1 30.00 -34.61 -21.10
C MET A 1 30.19 -33.81 -19.83
N ALA A 2 31.06 -34.20 -18.91
CA ALA A 2 31.33 -33.46 -17.67
C ALA A 2 31.92 -32.05 -17.88
N PHE A 3 32.56 -31.78 -19.00
CA PHE A 3 33.14 -30.47 -19.32
C PHE A 3 32.06 -29.40 -19.61
N TRP A 4 31.01 -29.76 -20.32
CA TRP A 4 29.90 -28.89 -20.64
C TRP A 4 29.03 -28.60 -19.42
N ASP A 5 28.81 -29.58 -18.55
CA ASP A 5 28.06 -29.43 -17.31
C ASP A 5 28.78 -28.49 -16.35
N ARG A 6 30.10 -28.48 -16.33
CA ARG A 6 30.90 -27.54 -15.51
C ARG A 6 30.90 -26.14 -16.08
N LEU A 7 30.77 -25.97 -17.41
CA LEU A 7 30.72 -24.65 -18.04
C LEU A 7 29.35 -23.99 -17.93
N PHE A 8 28.26 -24.76 -17.90
CA PHE A 8 26.92 -24.25 -17.95
C PHE A 8 26.06 -24.63 -16.73
N GLY A 9 26.45 -25.64 -15.96
CA GLY A 9 25.65 -26.20 -14.87
C GLY A 9 25.72 -25.40 -13.56
N GLY A 10 26.66 -24.48 -13.43
CA GLY A 10 26.87 -23.75 -12.14
C GLY A 10 26.27 -22.38 -12.05
N ARG A 11 25.59 -21.88 -13.08
CA ARG A 11 25.12 -20.50 -13.12
C ARG A 11 23.62 -20.32 -13.04
N SER A 12 22.84 -21.40 -13.11
CA SER A 12 21.39 -21.28 -13.19
C SER A 12 20.68 -21.19 -11.85
N ASP A 13 21.28 -21.66 -10.75
CA ASP A 13 20.55 -21.78 -9.49
C ASP A 13 20.63 -20.53 -8.59
N SER A 14 21.56 -19.63 -8.84
CA SER A 14 21.69 -18.41 -8.06
C SER A 14 21.05 -17.17 -8.71
N ALA A 15 20.87 -17.19 -10.04
CA ALA A 15 20.34 -16.05 -10.78
C ALA A 15 18.87 -15.73 -10.48
N PRO A 16 17.94 -16.72 -10.39
CA PRO A 16 16.53 -16.42 -10.11
C PRO A 16 16.30 -15.73 -8.76
N ASN A 17 17.07 -16.12 -7.75
CA ASN A 17 16.91 -15.59 -6.41
C ASN A 17 17.48 -14.15 -6.27
N ARG A 18 18.53 -13.84 -6.99
CA ARG A 18 19.06 -12.45 -7.05
C ARG A 18 18.09 -11.52 -7.76
N GLN A 19 17.48 -11.94 -8.87
CA GLN A 19 16.49 -11.14 -9.58
C GLN A 19 15.27 -10.84 -8.72
N ARG A 20 14.83 -11.77 -7.89
CA ARG A 20 13.69 -11.58 -6.97
C ARG A 20 13.94 -10.49 -5.94
N LEU A 21 15.13 -10.48 -5.34
CA LEU A 21 15.53 -9.45 -4.39
C LEU A 21 15.72 -8.10 -5.09
N ASP A 22 16.15 -8.12 -6.35
CA ASP A 22 16.45 -6.93 -7.11
C ASP A 22 15.20 -6.12 -7.48
N TYR A 23 14.08 -6.75 -7.84
CA TYR A 23 12.87 -6.04 -8.20
C TYR A 23 12.30 -5.21 -7.05
N LEU A 24 12.25 -5.76 -5.84
CA LEU A 24 11.80 -5.00 -4.68
C LEU A 24 12.78 -3.87 -4.34
N ASN A 25 14.07 -4.16 -4.33
CA ASN A 25 15.10 -3.16 -4.06
C ASN A 25 15.10 -2.07 -5.14
N GLU A 26 14.95 -2.46 -6.39
CA GLU A 26 14.83 -1.52 -7.52
C GLU A 26 13.63 -0.59 -7.33
N ALA A 27 12.47 -1.13 -6.97
CA ALA A 27 11.27 -0.34 -6.71
C ALA A 27 11.50 0.68 -5.58
N LEU A 28 12.12 0.26 -4.48
CA LEU A 28 12.42 1.14 -3.36
C LEU A 28 13.42 2.25 -3.72
N VAL A 29 14.40 1.96 -4.58
CA VAL A 29 15.33 2.97 -5.09
C VAL A 29 14.60 3.96 -5.98
N LEU A 30 13.75 3.48 -6.89
CA LEU A 30 12.96 4.32 -7.79
C LEU A 30 12.00 5.23 -7.02
N GLU A 31 11.35 4.74 -5.97
CA GLU A 31 10.53 5.56 -5.09
C GLU A 31 11.34 6.70 -4.45
N ARG A 32 12.51 6.40 -3.93
CA ARG A 32 13.39 7.42 -3.33
C ARG A 32 13.83 8.48 -4.34
N GLN A 33 13.91 8.11 -5.62
CA GLN A 33 14.21 9.04 -6.72
C GLN A 33 12.98 9.81 -7.19
N GLY A 34 11.79 9.46 -6.68
CA GLY A 34 10.52 10.05 -7.12
C GLY A 34 9.98 9.48 -8.42
N ASP A 35 10.59 8.41 -8.96
CA ASP A 35 10.11 7.74 -10.17
C ASP A 35 9.09 6.65 -9.80
N PHE A 36 7.90 7.09 -9.42
CA PHE A 36 6.84 6.21 -8.95
C PHE A 36 6.26 5.32 -10.04
N ASP A 37 6.20 5.76 -11.30
CA ASP A 37 5.74 4.92 -12.40
C ASP A 37 6.67 3.73 -12.64
N ALA A 38 7.97 3.97 -12.67
CA ALA A 38 8.96 2.90 -12.78
C ALA A 38 8.93 1.99 -11.55
N ALA A 39 8.75 2.56 -10.36
CA ALA A 39 8.62 1.79 -9.12
C ALA A 39 7.42 0.83 -9.18
N VAL A 40 6.27 1.26 -9.69
CA VAL A 40 5.08 0.41 -9.87
C VAL A 40 5.41 -0.79 -10.76
N THR A 41 6.13 -0.60 -11.85
CA THR A 41 6.55 -1.69 -12.74
C THR A 41 7.41 -2.71 -11.99
N SER A 42 8.38 -2.24 -11.22
CA SER A 42 9.26 -3.12 -10.42
C SER A 42 8.48 -3.85 -9.31
N TYR A 43 7.54 -3.17 -8.65
CA TYR A 43 6.65 -3.83 -7.68
C TYR A 43 5.79 -4.92 -8.30
N ARG A 44 5.27 -4.70 -9.51
CA ARG A 44 4.50 -5.73 -10.23
C ARG A 44 5.34 -6.96 -10.52
N LEU A 45 6.60 -6.78 -10.90
CA LEU A 45 7.53 -7.88 -11.13
C LEU A 45 7.82 -8.63 -9.82
N ALA A 46 8.01 -7.90 -8.72
CA ALA A 46 8.17 -8.52 -7.40
C ALA A 46 6.92 -9.32 -6.98
N LEU A 47 5.71 -8.81 -7.25
CA LEU A 47 4.46 -9.49 -6.94
C LEU A 47 4.22 -10.75 -7.77
N ARG A 48 4.79 -10.88 -8.98
CA ARG A 48 4.72 -12.14 -9.73
C ARG A 48 5.32 -13.30 -8.97
N GLU A 49 6.33 -13.03 -8.15
CA GLU A 49 7.03 -14.04 -7.37
C GLU A 49 6.48 -14.17 -5.96
N ARG A 50 5.91 -13.09 -5.43
CA ARG A 50 5.31 -13.02 -4.10
C ARG A 50 3.93 -12.36 -4.19
N PRO A 51 2.92 -13.03 -4.76
CA PRO A 51 1.63 -12.40 -5.06
C PRO A 51 0.86 -11.96 -3.81
N ASP A 52 1.14 -12.54 -2.66
CA ASP A 52 0.45 -12.27 -1.40
C ASP A 52 1.34 -11.52 -0.39
N ASP A 53 2.41 -10.88 -0.87
CA ASP A 53 3.27 -10.07 -0.01
C ASP A 53 2.60 -8.73 0.30
N LEU A 54 2.17 -8.59 1.55
CA LEU A 54 1.44 -7.42 2.03
C LEU A 54 2.22 -6.13 1.89
N LYS A 55 3.49 -6.17 2.22
CA LYS A 55 4.37 -4.99 2.16
C LYS A 55 4.53 -4.49 0.72
N ILE A 56 4.72 -5.40 -0.23
CA ILE A 56 4.84 -5.05 -1.64
C ILE A 56 3.53 -4.45 -2.14
N LEU A 57 2.39 -5.06 -1.81
CA LEU A 57 1.06 -4.55 -2.19
C LEU A 57 0.81 -3.13 -1.65
N GLN A 58 1.12 -2.89 -0.39
CA GLN A 58 0.94 -1.57 0.22
C GLN A 58 1.87 -0.52 -0.39
N ASN A 59 3.14 -0.85 -0.58
CA ASN A 59 4.11 0.07 -1.21
C ASN A 59 3.71 0.38 -2.65
N MET A 60 3.28 -0.63 -3.41
CA MET A 60 2.77 -0.42 -4.77
C MET A 60 1.53 0.50 -4.78
N ALA A 61 0.62 0.31 -3.84
CA ALA A 61 -0.58 1.16 -3.72
C ALA A 61 -0.20 2.62 -3.42
N ILE A 62 0.80 2.85 -2.58
CA ILE A 62 1.32 4.19 -2.31
C ILE A 62 1.90 4.81 -3.59
N ALA A 63 2.74 4.07 -4.32
CA ALA A 63 3.33 4.55 -5.57
C ALA A 63 2.26 4.86 -6.62
N LEU A 64 1.26 3.99 -6.77
CA LEU A 64 0.10 4.21 -7.64
C LEU A 64 -0.68 5.47 -7.28
N SER A 65 -0.86 5.72 -5.99
CA SER A 65 -1.52 6.94 -5.48
C SER A 65 -0.73 8.19 -5.84
N LYS A 66 0.60 8.12 -5.75
CA LYS A 66 1.49 9.26 -6.07
C LYS A 66 1.41 9.67 -7.53
N VAL A 67 1.19 8.73 -8.44
CA VAL A 67 1.04 9.02 -9.87
C VAL A 67 -0.42 9.23 -10.31
N GLY A 68 -1.36 9.24 -9.37
CA GLY A 68 -2.77 9.48 -9.66
C GLY A 68 -3.53 8.28 -10.23
N ARG A 69 -2.97 7.09 -10.19
CA ARG A 69 -3.62 5.86 -10.64
C ARG A 69 -4.51 5.28 -9.51
N VAL A 70 -5.54 6.03 -9.17
CA VAL A 70 -6.36 5.82 -7.98
C VAL A 70 -7.07 4.46 -7.99
N GLU A 71 -7.67 4.06 -9.11
CA GLU A 71 -8.41 2.79 -9.18
C GLU A 71 -7.51 1.58 -8.97
N GLU A 72 -6.30 1.62 -9.51
CA GLU A 72 -5.32 0.56 -9.33
C GLU A 72 -4.79 0.52 -7.89
N ALA A 73 -4.57 1.69 -7.28
CA ALA A 73 -4.18 1.80 -5.88
C ALA A 73 -5.26 1.22 -4.96
N ILE A 74 -6.53 1.52 -5.22
CA ILE A 74 -7.67 0.97 -4.47
C ILE A 74 -7.67 -0.55 -4.57
N ARG A 75 -7.48 -1.12 -5.76
CA ARG A 75 -7.42 -2.59 -5.93
C ARG A 75 -6.27 -3.22 -5.14
N ALA A 76 -5.10 -2.60 -5.14
CA ALA A 76 -3.95 -3.10 -4.40
C ALA A 76 -4.19 -3.07 -2.88
N TYR A 77 -4.74 -1.99 -2.36
CA TYR A 77 -5.11 -1.92 -0.94
C TYR A 77 -6.23 -2.89 -0.56
N LYS A 78 -7.25 -3.05 -1.41
CA LYS A 78 -8.32 -4.03 -1.17
C LYS A 78 -7.77 -5.44 -1.06
N LYS A 79 -6.85 -5.81 -1.95
CA LYS A 79 -6.17 -7.10 -1.86
C LYS A 79 -5.39 -7.23 -0.56
N ALA A 80 -4.69 -6.18 -0.13
CA ALA A 80 -3.95 -6.18 1.14
C ALA A 80 -4.89 -6.38 2.33
N VAL A 81 -6.03 -5.71 2.37
CA VAL A 81 -7.05 -5.85 3.42
C VAL A 81 -7.69 -7.25 3.42
N ASP A 82 -7.90 -7.83 2.23
CA ASP A 82 -8.43 -9.20 2.12
C ASP A 82 -7.43 -10.23 2.65
N LEU A 83 -6.13 -10.01 2.42
CA LEU A 83 -5.07 -10.88 2.95
C LEU A 83 -4.89 -10.73 4.46
N ASP A 84 -4.96 -9.52 4.95
CA ASP A 84 -4.86 -9.20 6.38
C ASP A 84 -5.88 -8.12 6.76
N PRO A 85 -7.05 -8.51 7.28
CA PRO A 85 -8.07 -7.56 7.73
C PRO A 85 -7.63 -6.61 8.85
N SER A 86 -6.51 -6.91 9.52
CA SER A 86 -5.95 -6.06 10.58
C SER A 86 -4.86 -5.11 10.08
N ALA A 87 -4.59 -5.07 8.77
CA ALA A 87 -3.57 -4.22 8.18
C ALA A 87 -3.97 -2.74 8.27
N SER A 88 -3.62 -2.07 9.36
CA SER A 88 -4.03 -0.70 9.65
C SER A 88 -3.59 0.28 8.56
N GLY A 89 -2.36 0.18 8.05
CA GLY A 89 -1.86 1.02 6.97
C GLY A 89 -2.66 0.87 5.67
N ALA A 90 -3.11 -0.33 5.35
CA ALA A 90 -3.94 -0.58 4.19
C ALA A 90 -5.34 0.02 4.34
N HIS A 91 -5.95 -0.10 5.51
CA HIS A 91 -7.24 0.54 5.81
C HIS A 91 -7.14 2.06 5.71
N TYR A 92 -6.10 2.64 6.29
CA TYR A 92 -5.86 4.08 6.23
C TYR A 92 -5.71 4.56 4.78
N GLY A 93 -4.80 3.96 4.02
CA GLY A 93 -4.57 4.32 2.62
C GLY A 93 -5.80 4.14 1.75
N LEU A 94 -6.52 3.03 1.90
CA LEU A 94 -7.76 2.77 1.17
C LEU A 94 -8.84 3.79 1.50
N ALA A 95 -9.01 4.13 2.77
CA ALA A 95 -10.01 5.11 3.20
C ALA A 95 -9.83 6.47 2.51
N PHE A 96 -8.61 6.99 2.48
CA PHE A 96 -8.35 8.29 1.87
C PHE A 96 -8.47 8.28 0.35
N LEU A 97 -8.17 7.17 -0.31
CA LEU A 97 -8.45 7.01 -1.74
C LEU A 97 -9.96 6.98 -2.02
N LEU A 98 -10.72 6.34 -1.16
CA LEU A 98 -12.19 6.30 -1.27
C LEU A 98 -12.81 7.68 -1.03
N VAL A 99 -12.27 8.47 -0.09
CA VAL A 99 -12.64 9.88 0.07
C VAL A 99 -12.42 10.65 -1.23
N LYS A 100 -11.25 10.51 -1.81
CA LYS A 100 -10.89 11.19 -3.06
C LYS A 100 -11.80 10.78 -4.23
N ARG A 101 -12.24 9.54 -4.24
CA ARG A 101 -13.18 9.01 -5.25
C ARG A 101 -14.63 9.42 -5.00
N GLY A 102 -14.95 9.94 -3.81
CA GLY A 102 -16.31 10.31 -3.42
C GLY A 102 -17.13 9.17 -2.82
N ASP A 103 -16.49 8.06 -2.44
CA ASP A 103 -17.14 6.94 -1.75
C ASP A 103 -17.06 7.13 -0.23
N ALA A 104 -17.93 7.98 0.30
CA ALA A 104 -17.99 8.24 1.74
C ALA A 104 -18.33 7.00 2.58
N PRO A 105 -19.33 6.16 2.22
CA PRO A 105 -19.62 4.96 2.99
C PRO A 105 -18.45 3.98 3.07
N GLY A 106 -17.74 3.77 1.97
CA GLY A 106 -16.54 2.94 1.93
C GLY A 106 -15.42 3.50 2.78
N ALA A 107 -15.18 4.80 2.68
CA ALA A 107 -14.16 5.49 3.48
C ALA A 107 -14.46 5.37 4.98
N ILE A 108 -15.70 5.56 5.39
CA ILE A 108 -16.14 5.43 6.79
C ILE A 108 -15.81 4.04 7.33
N ARG A 109 -16.16 2.98 6.59
CA ARG A 109 -15.89 1.60 7.03
C ARG A 109 -14.40 1.35 7.27
N HIS A 110 -13.54 1.83 6.37
CA HIS A 110 -12.10 1.62 6.51
C HIS A 110 -11.46 2.51 7.57
N LEU A 111 -11.97 3.73 7.78
CA LEU A 111 -11.53 4.57 8.89
C LEU A 111 -11.92 3.96 10.25
N GLU A 112 -13.11 3.40 10.36
CA GLU A 112 -13.55 2.68 11.56
C GLU A 112 -12.67 1.47 11.83
N ALA A 113 -12.34 0.68 10.80
CA ALA A 113 -11.45 -0.46 10.92
C ALA A 113 -10.04 -0.05 11.35
N PHE A 114 -9.52 1.05 10.80
CA PHE A 114 -8.23 1.62 11.20
C PHE A 114 -8.24 2.04 12.67
N LEU A 115 -9.27 2.73 13.11
CA LEU A 115 -9.38 3.21 14.49
C LEU A 115 -9.64 2.08 15.50
N ALA A 116 -10.22 0.96 15.08
CA ALA A 116 -10.42 -0.22 15.91
C ALA A 116 -9.09 -0.94 16.21
N GLN A 117 -8.15 -0.91 15.27
CA GLN A 117 -6.82 -1.52 15.41
C GLN A 117 -5.76 -0.56 14.88
N PRO A 118 -5.52 0.56 15.59
CA PRO A 118 -4.57 1.57 15.11
C PRO A 118 -3.12 1.06 15.19
N PRO A 119 -2.23 1.62 14.36
CA PRO A 119 -0.83 1.26 14.42
C PRO A 119 -0.19 1.72 15.75
N GLY A 120 0.91 1.06 16.12
CA GLY A 120 1.77 1.56 17.19
C GLY A 120 2.83 2.51 16.67
N GLY A 121 3.64 3.06 17.60
CA GLY A 121 4.76 3.93 17.29
C GLY A 121 4.49 5.41 17.51
N ASP A 122 5.54 6.20 17.41
CA ASP A 122 5.53 7.63 17.79
C ASP A 122 4.66 8.49 16.86
N ASP A 123 4.51 8.09 15.60
CA ASP A 123 3.69 8.81 14.63
C ASP A 123 2.20 8.42 14.67
N ALA A 124 1.83 7.40 15.45
CA ALA A 124 0.49 6.83 15.45
C ALA A 124 -0.58 7.88 15.77
N GLU A 125 -0.33 8.76 16.75
CA GLU A 125 -1.28 9.77 17.17
C GLU A 125 -1.66 10.74 16.03
N ARG A 126 -0.70 11.09 15.18
CA ARG A 126 -0.97 11.96 14.03
C ARG A 126 -1.94 11.30 13.04
N PHE A 127 -1.72 10.04 12.73
CA PHE A 127 -2.60 9.28 11.81
C PHE A 127 -3.97 9.03 12.45
N ILE A 128 -4.02 8.70 13.73
CA ILE A 128 -5.26 8.50 14.48
C ILE A 128 -6.07 9.82 14.52
N GLY A 129 -5.43 10.92 14.83
CA GLY A 129 -6.08 12.24 14.85
C GLY A 129 -6.66 12.63 13.50
N HIS A 130 -5.89 12.42 12.43
CA HIS A 130 -6.35 12.67 11.06
C HIS A 130 -7.53 11.77 10.67
N ALA A 131 -7.45 10.49 11.00
CA ALA A 131 -8.55 9.56 10.74
C ALA A 131 -9.84 9.94 11.49
N ARG A 132 -9.72 10.30 12.76
CA ARG A 132 -10.88 10.75 13.56
C ARG A 132 -11.52 12.00 12.99
N ALA A 133 -10.72 13.00 12.63
CA ALA A 133 -11.20 14.24 12.05
C ALA A 133 -11.93 13.98 10.72
N THR A 134 -11.34 13.17 9.85
CA THR A 134 -11.95 12.82 8.56
C THR A 134 -13.25 12.05 8.75
N LEU A 135 -13.27 11.09 9.68
CA LEU A 135 -14.48 10.33 9.99
C LEU A 135 -15.61 11.23 10.47
N ALA A 136 -15.31 12.18 11.36
CA ALA A 136 -16.28 13.16 11.84
C ALA A 136 -16.83 14.02 10.69
N GLN A 137 -15.99 14.49 9.80
CA GLN A 137 -16.40 15.23 8.60
C GLN A 137 -17.33 14.42 7.71
N LEU A 138 -16.98 13.17 7.42
CA LEU A 138 -17.78 12.30 6.57
C LEU A 138 -19.15 11.98 7.17
N ARG A 139 -19.25 11.97 8.49
CA ARG A 139 -20.52 11.77 9.23
C ARG A 139 -21.32 13.06 9.42
N GLY A 140 -20.75 14.21 9.05
CA GLY A 140 -21.38 15.49 9.31
C GLY A 140 -21.35 15.93 10.79
N GLU A 141 -20.50 15.33 11.60
CA GLU A 141 -20.38 15.61 13.04
C GLU A 141 -19.58 16.90 13.33
N ASP A 142 -18.83 17.39 12.34
CA ASP A 142 -18.04 18.63 12.43
C ASP A 142 -18.85 19.89 12.22
N ALA A 143 -20.13 19.80 11.89
CA ALA A 143 -21.00 20.91 12.02
C ALA A 143 -21.09 21.19 13.53
N ALA A 144 -20.11 21.97 14.04
CA ALA A 144 -20.19 22.52 15.36
C ALA A 144 -21.63 23.07 15.52
N PRO A 145 -22.34 22.77 16.62
CA PRO A 145 -23.56 23.45 16.86
C PRO A 145 -23.18 24.91 16.81
N THR A 146 -23.54 25.60 15.73
CA THR A 146 -23.59 27.03 15.73
C THR A 146 -24.38 27.31 16.97
N ALA A 147 -23.71 27.80 17.98
CA ALA A 147 -24.40 28.31 19.13
C ALA A 147 -25.48 29.24 18.58
N ALA A 148 -26.66 28.67 18.42
CA ALA A 148 -27.83 29.48 18.21
C ALA A 148 -27.90 30.36 19.45
N GLY A 149 -27.37 31.56 19.29
CA GLY A 149 -27.50 32.59 20.32
C GLY A 149 -28.95 32.79 20.67
#